data_4239f16bde99e46c4b50fde13cb03bfb
#
_entry.id   4239f16bde99e46c4b50fde13cb03bfb
#
_cell.length_a   1.000
_cell.length_b   1.000
_cell.length_c   1.000
_cell.angle_alpha   90.00
_cell.angle_beta   90.00
_cell.angle_gamma   90.00
#
_symmetry.space_group_name_H-M   'P 1'
#
loop_
_entity.id
_entity.type
_entity.pdbx_description
1 polymer ?
#
loop_
_entity_poly.entity_id
_entity_poly.type
_entity_poly.pdbx_seq_one_letter_code
_entity_poly.pdbx_strand_id
1 'polypeptide(L)'
;MTAAEHPVADTTAGKVRGVVDERSGMRTWRGVPFGASTASTGRFRAPQPAEKWQGLYDASRFAPPAMQGTFGWRDVVIGSEDCLTLDIVRPDTDEELPVVVYFHGGTFVTGASNEKVLQGHLLADATRVVYVSVNF
;
A
#
# COMPACT_ATOMS: atom_id res chain seq x y z
N MET A 1 9.09 -26.97 -9.74
CA MET A 1 8.41 -25.70 -9.41
C MET A 1 9.45 -24.81 -8.78
N THR A 2 10.01 -23.87 -9.52
CA THR A 2 10.89 -22.82 -8.98
C THR A 2 10.08 -21.98 -8.01
N ALA A 3 10.58 -21.80 -6.79
CA ALA A 3 9.98 -20.88 -5.83
C ALA A 3 9.81 -19.53 -6.51
N ALA A 4 8.60 -18.97 -6.48
CA ALA A 4 8.35 -17.65 -7.03
C ALA A 4 9.31 -16.68 -6.34
N GLU A 5 10.17 -16.05 -7.12
CA GLU A 5 11.17 -15.11 -6.61
C GLU A 5 10.43 -13.90 -6.09
N HIS A 6 10.46 -13.68 -4.77
CA HIS A 6 9.80 -12.56 -4.12
C HIS A 6 10.56 -11.27 -4.44
N PRO A 7 9.95 -10.28 -5.09
CA PRO A 7 10.62 -9.03 -5.40
C PRO A 7 11.01 -8.28 -4.12
N VAL A 8 12.25 -7.83 -4.05
CA VAL A 8 12.77 -7.02 -2.93
C VAL A 8 13.10 -5.63 -3.46
N ALA A 9 12.70 -4.61 -2.72
CA ALA A 9 13.01 -3.22 -3.01
C ALA A 9 13.60 -2.53 -1.79
N ASP A 10 14.49 -1.57 -2.05
CA ASP A 10 15.05 -0.71 -1.01
C ASP A 10 14.16 0.53 -0.85
N THR A 11 13.89 0.91 0.39
CA THR A 11 13.20 2.14 0.76
C THR A 11 14.06 2.96 1.72
N THR A 12 13.67 4.20 1.96
CA THR A 12 14.37 5.06 2.94
C THR A 12 14.27 4.55 4.39
N ALA A 13 13.30 3.66 4.66
CA ALA A 13 13.08 3.08 6.00
C ALA A 13 13.67 1.66 6.14
N GLY A 14 13.93 0.96 5.04
CA GLY A 14 14.50 -0.39 5.03
C GLY A 14 14.11 -1.18 3.79
N LYS A 15 14.46 -2.46 3.74
CA LYS A 15 14.11 -3.34 2.62
C LYS A 15 12.69 -3.90 2.77
N VAL A 16 11.98 -3.97 1.65
CA VAL A 16 10.62 -4.53 1.58
C VAL A 16 10.58 -5.73 0.64
N ARG A 17 9.92 -6.79 1.05
CA ARG A 17 9.67 -7.98 0.24
C ARG A 17 8.22 -7.99 -0.21
N GLY A 18 8.02 -7.95 -1.52
CA GLY A 18 6.70 -8.05 -2.16
C GLY A 18 6.35 -9.45 -2.61
N VAL A 19 5.40 -9.52 -3.50
CA VAL A 19 4.97 -10.74 -4.19
C VAL A 19 4.79 -10.47 -5.68
N VAL A 20 4.88 -11.50 -6.50
CA VAL A 20 4.40 -11.46 -7.87
C VAL A 20 2.92 -11.85 -7.83
N ASP A 21 2.05 -10.99 -8.33
CA ASP A 21 0.62 -11.28 -8.41
C ASP A 21 0.36 -12.35 -9.47
N GLU A 22 -0.20 -13.50 -9.06
CA GLU A 22 -0.36 -14.67 -9.92
C GLU A 22 -1.28 -14.43 -11.13
N ARG A 23 -2.19 -13.46 -11.06
CA ARG A 23 -3.14 -13.18 -12.15
C ARG A 23 -2.57 -12.24 -13.19
N SER A 24 -1.86 -11.22 -12.75
CA SER A 24 -1.31 -10.18 -13.62
C SER A 24 0.16 -10.36 -13.96
N GLY A 25 0.90 -11.21 -13.22
CA GLY A 25 2.35 -11.34 -13.33
C GLY A 25 3.12 -10.12 -12.84
N MET A 26 2.46 -9.16 -12.19
CA MET A 26 3.09 -7.91 -11.76
C MET A 26 3.76 -8.05 -10.39
N ARG A 27 4.83 -7.30 -10.19
CA ARG A 27 5.44 -7.12 -8.87
C ARG A 27 4.57 -6.20 -8.03
N THR A 28 4.21 -6.64 -6.81
CA THR A 28 3.40 -5.87 -5.88
C THR A 28 4.02 -5.82 -4.50
N TRP A 29 3.94 -4.67 -3.85
CA TRP A 29 4.27 -4.47 -2.43
C TRP A 29 3.04 -3.85 -1.77
N ARG A 30 2.52 -4.47 -0.74
CA ARG A 30 1.25 -4.13 -0.09
C ARG A 30 1.49 -3.73 1.34
N GLY A 31 0.86 -2.65 1.79
CA GLY A 31 0.95 -2.19 3.18
C GLY A 31 2.34 -1.68 3.57
N VAL A 32 3.09 -1.05 2.65
CA VAL A 32 4.42 -0.49 2.94
C VAL A 32 4.29 0.77 3.77
N PRO A 33 4.82 0.84 5.00
CA PRO A 33 4.72 2.04 5.82
C PRO A 33 5.45 3.23 5.20
N PHE A 34 4.80 4.39 5.14
CA PHE A 34 5.42 5.66 4.77
C PHE A 34 5.39 6.70 5.89
N GLY A 35 4.61 6.45 6.93
CA GLY A 35 4.52 7.25 8.14
C GLY A 35 4.56 6.40 9.39
N ALA A 36 4.94 7.00 10.51
CA ALA A 36 4.82 6.38 11.82
C ALA A 36 3.34 6.20 12.18
N SER A 37 3.06 5.26 13.09
CA SER A 37 1.69 5.03 13.58
C SER A 37 1.08 6.31 14.13
N THR A 38 -0.15 6.60 13.72
CA THR A 38 -0.95 7.72 14.23
C THR A 38 -1.82 7.33 15.43
N ALA A 39 -1.67 6.11 15.93
CA ALA A 39 -2.40 5.62 17.09
C ALA A 39 -1.98 6.30 18.40
N SER A 40 -2.85 6.23 19.40
CA SER A 40 -2.57 6.67 20.78
C SER A 40 -2.06 8.13 20.84
N THR A 41 -0.82 8.35 21.24
CA THR A 41 -0.21 9.69 21.39
C THR A 41 0.08 10.39 20.07
N GLY A 42 0.04 9.67 18.94
CA GLY A 42 0.19 10.21 17.58
C GLY A 42 -1.07 10.86 17.02
N ARG A 43 -2.24 10.57 17.63
CA ARG A 43 -3.54 11.06 17.14
C ARG A 43 -3.61 12.59 17.10
N PHE A 44 -4.12 13.12 15.98
CA PHE A 44 -4.24 14.56 15.72
C PHE A 44 -2.93 15.35 15.77
N ARG A 45 -1.81 14.69 15.63
CA ARG A 45 -0.49 15.34 15.52
C ARG A 45 0.00 15.35 14.08
N ALA A 46 0.97 16.20 13.80
CA ALA A 46 1.66 16.19 12.52
C ALA A 46 2.29 14.80 12.26
N PRO A 47 2.16 14.26 11.04
CA PRO A 47 2.72 12.96 10.71
C PRO A 47 4.23 12.95 10.88
N GLN A 48 4.76 11.83 11.31
CA GLN A 48 6.18 11.57 11.46
C GLN A 48 6.63 10.56 10.41
N PRO A 49 7.89 10.58 9.95
CA PRO A 49 8.43 9.56 9.05
C PRO A 49 8.26 8.16 9.63
N ALA A 50 8.13 7.17 8.74
CA ALA A 50 8.10 5.77 9.14
C ALA A 50 9.36 5.40 9.92
N GLU A 51 9.21 4.57 10.95
CA GLU A 51 10.34 4.04 11.71
C GLU A 51 11.18 3.13 10.81
N LYS A 52 12.50 3.22 10.96
CA LYS A 52 13.42 2.35 10.21
C LYS A 52 13.39 0.95 10.79
N TRP A 53 13.33 -0.04 9.90
CA TRP A 53 13.40 -1.45 10.30
C TRP A 53 14.69 -2.13 9.82
N GLN A 54 15.05 -3.20 10.51
CA GLN A 54 16.15 -4.09 10.11
C GLN A 54 15.59 -5.33 9.40
N GLY A 55 16.35 -5.87 8.46
CA GLY A 55 15.95 -7.05 7.69
C GLY A 55 14.92 -6.73 6.61
N LEU A 56 14.05 -7.70 6.32
CA LEU A 56 13.03 -7.60 5.28
C LEU A 56 11.65 -7.38 5.91
N TYR A 57 11.03 -6.25 5.60
CA TYR A 57 9.61 -6.03 5.90
C TYR A 57 8.74 -6.84 4.92
N ASP A 58 7.79 -7.60 5.44
CA ASP A 58 6.90 -8.42 4.63
C ASP A 58 5.72 -7.59 4.09
N ALA A 59 5.87 -7.12 2.86
CA ALA A 59 4.86 -6.36 2.13
C ALA A 59 4.00 -7.24 1.22
N SER A 60 3.65 -8.45 1.65
CA SER A 60 2.80 -9.38 0.90
C SER A 60 1.31 -9.17 1.11
N ARG A 61 0.90 -8.42 2.14
CA ARG A 61 -0.49 -8.26 2.56
C ARG A 61 -0.88 -6.80 2.65
N PHE A 62 -2.12 -6.51 2.25
CA PHE A 62 -2.71 -5.19 2.43
C PHE A 62 -2.81 -4.84 3.92
N ALA A 63 -2.54 -3.57 4.23
CA ALA A 63 -2.81 -3.02 5.54
C ALA A 63 -4.31 -2.68 5.70
N PRO A 64 -4.79 -2.54 6.93
CA PRO A 64 -6.13 -2.02 7.20
C PRO A 64 -6.29 -0.59 6.65
N PRO A 65 -7.48 -0.19 6.21
CA PRO A 65 -7.77 1.21 5.90
C PRO A 65 -7.71 2.08 7.15
N ALA A 66 -7.77 3.41 6.98
CA ALA A 66 -8.01 4.33 8.09
C ALA A 66 -9.33 3.99 8.81
N MET A 67 -9.42 4.34 10.09
CA MET A 67 -10.63 4.13 10.90
C MET A 67 -11.84 4.80 10.24
N GLN A 68 -12.85 4.02 9.90
CA GLN A 68 -14.05 4.50 9.20
C GLN A 68 -15.28 3.66 9.52
N GLY A 69 -16.46 4.29 9.38
CA GLY A 69 -17.73 3.57 9.47
C GLY A 69 -18.05 2.83 8.18
N THR A 70 -18.70 1.67 8.27
CA THR A 70 -19.26 0.99 7.10
C THR A 70 -20.62 1.58 6.76
N PHE A 71 -20.87 1.86 5.47
CA PHE A 71 -22.21 2.21 5.01
C PHE A 71 -23.12 0.98 5.08
N GLY A 72 -24.16 1.02 5.90
CA GLY A 72 -25.14 -0.07 6.01
C GLY A 72 -25.91 -0.08 7.34
N TRP A 73 -26.71 -1.13 7.54
CA TRP A 73 -27.64 -1.30 8.65
C TRP A 73 -27.01 -1.55 10.03
N ARG A 74 -25.69 -1.49 10.13
CA ARG A 74 -24.94 -1.65 11.39
C ARG A 74 -23.84 -0.59 11.43
N ASP A 75 -23.78 0.11 12.52
CA ASP A 75 -22.68 1.05 12.85
C ASP A 75 -21.40 0.27 13.19
N VAL A 76 -20.82 -0.38 12.17
CA VAL A 76 -19.57 -1.10 12.32
C VAL A 76 -18.43 -0.18 11.93
N VAL A 77 -17.49 0.00 12.84
CA VAL A 77 -16.23 0.69 12.59
C VAL A 77 -15.20 -0.34 12.13
N ILE A 78 -14.53 -0.04 11.03
CA ILE A 78 -13.43 -0.84 10.49
C ILE A 78 -12.15 -0.01 10.39
N GLY A 79 -11.03 -0.67 10.15
CA GLY A 79 -9.76 -0.02 9.92
C GLY A 79 -8.85 0.05 11.15
N SER A 80 -7.81 0.82 11.03
CA SER A 80 -6.79 1.02 12.06
C SER A 80 -6.31 2.47 12.07
N GLU A 81 -5.89 2.95 13.23
CA GLU A 81 -5.16 4.22 13.33
C GLU A 81 -3.71 4.09 12.83
N ASP A 82 -3.20 2.87 12.72
CA ASP A 82 -1.95 2.56 12.06
C ASP A 82 -2.21 2.23 10.58
N CYS A 83 -2.45 3.27 9.79
CA CYS A 83 -2.94 3.16 8.41
C CYS A 83 -2.06 3.87 7.37
N LEU A 84 -0.99 4.56 7.77
CA LEU A 84 -0.14 5.31 6.83
C LEU A 84 0.74 4.37 6.01
N THR A 85 0.13 3.69 5.04
CA THR A 85 0.77 2.69 4.20
C THR A 85 0.52 2.94 2.71
N LEU A 86 1.39 2.36 1.88
CA LEU A 86 1.32 2.39 0.43
C LEU A 86 1.08 0.98 -0.10
N ASP A 87 0.31 0.88 -1.19
CA ASP A 87 0.25 -0.29 -2.03
C ASP A 87 0.85 0.05 -3.39
N ILE A 88 1.81 -0.74 -3.84
CA ILE A 88 2.61 -0.47 -5.03
C ILE A 88 2.45 -1.62 -6.01
N VAL A 89 2.20 -1.30 -7.27
CA VAL A 89 2.12 -2.24 -8.39
C VAL A 89 3.00 -1.75 -9.52
N ARG A 90 3.78 -2.65 -10.11
CA ARG A 90 4.56 -2.34 -11.31
C ARG A 90 4.68 -3.56 -12.23
N PRO A 91 4.88 -3.36 -13.54
CA PRO A 91 5.28 -4.43 -14.45
C PRO A 91 6.50 -5.20 -13.94
N ASP A 92 6.59 -6.47 -14.27
CA ASP A 92 7.75 -7.31 -13.95
C ASP A 92 8.93 -6.98 -14.88
N THR A 93 9.58 -5.88 -14.57
CA THR A 93 10.75 -5.37 -15.29
C THR A 93 11.66 -4.62 -14.33
N ASP A 94 12.95 -4.54 -14.65
CA ASP A 94 13.92 -3.74 -13.91
C ASP A 94 14.13 -2.33 -14.50
N GLU A 95 13.39 -1.99 -15.56
CA GLU A 95 13.42 -0.65 -16.15
C GLU A 95 12.95 0.42 -15.18
N GLU A 96 13.52 1.61 -15.27
CA GLU A 96 12.99 2.79 -14.59
C GLU A 96 11.70 3.23 -15.29
N LEU A 97 10.62 3.30 -14.53
CA LEU A 97 9.30 3.63 -15.03
C LEU A 97 8.78 4.91 -14.36
N PRO A 98 7.97 5.70 -15.07
CA PRO A 98 7.24 6.81 -14.45
C PRO A 98 6.38 6.33 -13.29
N VAL A 99 6.20 7.21 -12.28
CA VAL A 99 5.41 6.91 -11.08
C VAL A 99 4.11 7.69 -11.11
N VAL A 100 2.99 6.98 -10.90
CA VAL A 100 1.67 7.57 -10.67
C VAL A 100 1.30 7.34 -9.22
N VAL A 101 1.10 8.42 -8.46
CA VAL A 101 0.63 8.36 -7.07
C VAL A 101 -0.86 8.68 -7.05
N TYR A 102 -1.65 7.76 -6.50
CA TYR A 102 -3.10 7.86 -6.44
C TYR A 102 -3.58 8.00 -4.99
N PHE A 103 -4.36 9.03 -4.74
CA PHE A 103 -5.08 9.23 -3.50
C PHE A 103 -6.56 8.88 -3.72
N HIS A 104 -7.07 7.93 -2.95
CA HIS A 104 -8.46 7.47 -3.12
C HIS A 104 -9.47 8.55 -2.76
N GLY A 105 -10.66 8.47 -3.37
CA GLY A 105 -11.80 9.28 -3.00
C GLY A 105 -12.44 8.83 -1.68
N GLY A 106 -13.55 9.45 -1.31
CA GLY A 106 -14.31 9.11 -0.10
C GLY A 106 -14.53 10.28 0.85
N THR A 107 -14.28 11.51 0.37
CA THR A 107 -14.53 12.76 1.10
C THR A 107 -13.86 12.83 2.48
N PHE A 108 -12.70 12.19 2.63
CA PHE A 108 -11.96 12.02 3.91
C PHE A 108 -12.76 11.30 5.00
N VAL A 109 -13.80 10.57 4.65
CA VAL A 109 -14.68 9.84 5.58
C VAL A 109 -14.57 8.34 5.37
N THR A 110 -14.34 7.91 4.13
CA THR A 110 -14.22 6.49 3.75
C THR A 110 -13.19 6.29 2.65
N GLY A 111 -12.87 5.03 2.37
CA GLY A 111 -12.00 4.63 1.28
C GLY A 111 -10.77 3.87 1.76
N ALA A 112 -10.05 3.29 0.82
CA ALA A 112 -8.83 2.54 1.08
C ALA A 112 -7.96 2.46 -0.18
N SER A 113 -6.66 2.34 0.00
CA SER A 113 -5.70 2.11 -1.09
C SER A 113 -5.95 0.81 -1.84
N ASN A 114 -6.52 -0.19 -1.15
CA ASN A 114 -6.69 -1.56 -1.62
C ASN A 114 -8.08 -1.90 -2.16
N GLU A 115 -8.92 -0.92 -2.43
CA GLU A 115 -10.20 -1.15 -3.08
C GLU A 115 -9.99 -1.86 -4.43
N LYS A 116 -10.75 -2.95 -4.68
CA LYS A 116 -10.51 -3.84 -5.82
C LYS A 116 -10.44 -3.14 -7.17
N VAL A 117 -11.23 -2.10 -7.36
CA VAL A 117 -11.27 -1.32 -8.62
C VAL A 117 -10.15 -0.29 -8.72
N LEU A 118 -9.41 -0.04 -7.64
CA LEU A 118 -8.39 1.00 -7.52
C LEU A 118 -6.97 0.44 -7.36
N GLN A 119 -6.77 -0.86 -7.47
CA GLN A 119 -5.46 -1.51 -7.26
C GLN A 119 -4.44 -1.22 -8.38
N GLY A 120 -4.84 -0.58 -9.45
CA GLY A 120 -3.95 -0.03 -10.46
C GLY A 120 -3.30 -1.01 -11.43
N HIS A 121 -3.54 -2.33 -11.34
CA HIS A 121 -2.90 -3.34 -12.19
C HIS A 121 -3.10 -3.06 -13.69
N LEU A 122 -4.36 -2.79 -14.10
CA LEU A 122 -4.67 -2.50 -15.50
C LEU A 122 -4.00 -1.22 -15.99
N LEU A 123 -3.95 -0.19 -15.16
CA LEU A 123 -3.29 1.07 -15.51
C LEU A 123 -1.78 0.87 -15.62
N ALA A 124 -1.17 0.23 -14.62
CA ALA A 124 0.26 -0.03 -14.61
C ALA A 124 0.72 -0.84 -15.83
N ASP A 125 -0.08 -1.84 -16.25
CA ASP A 125 0.18 -2.64 -17.43
C ASP A 125 0.05 -1.82 -18.72
N ALA A 126 -1.10 -1.19 -18.92
CA ALA A 126 -1.42 -0.49 -20.16
C ALA A 126 -0.50 0.72 -20.43
N THR A 127 -0.03 1.39 -19.38
CA THR A 127 0.75 2.63 -19.49
C THR A 127 2.21 2.48 -19.09
N ARG A 128 2.64 1.29 -18.65
CA ARG A 128 4.00 0.99 -18.18
C ARG A 128 4.47 1.99 -17.11
N VAL A 129 3.73 2.06 -16.01
CA VAL A 129 4.05 2.92 -14.86
C VAL A 129 4.20 2.10 -13.58
N VAL A 130 4.88 2.66 -12.61
CA VAL A 130 4.74 2.26 -11.21
C VAL A 130 3.50 2.96 -10.65
N TYR A 131 2.50 2.19 -10.25
CA TYR A 131 1.30 2.73 -9.63
C TYR A 131 1.40 2.60 -8.10
N VAL A 132 1.22 3.71 -7.40
CA VAL A 132 1.27 3.80 -5.93
C VAL A 132 -0.07 4.28 -5.43
N SER A 133 -0.79 3.46 -4.68
CA SER A 133 -2.01 3.84 -3.99
C SER A 133 -1.72 4.15 -2.53
N VAL A 134 -2.21 5.27 -2.05
CA VAL A 134 -1.93 5.79 -0.70
C VAL A 134 -3.11 5.50 0.22
N ASN A 135 -2.83 4.94 1.38
CA ASN A 135 -3.79 4.78 2.47
C ASN A 135 -3.52 5.88 3.51
N PHE A 136 -4.53 6.69 3.86
CA PHE A 136 -4.38 7.90 4.70
C PHE A 136 -5.60 8.19 5.57
#